data_cb8c718551d592ccb6a060b620ad9f38
#
_entry.id   cb8c718551d592ccb6a060b620ad9f38
#
_cell.length_a   1.000
_cell.length_b   1.000
_cell.length_c   1.000
_cell.angle_alpha   90.00
_cell.angle_beta   90.00
_cell.angle_gamma   90.00
#
_symmetry.space_group_name_H-M   'P 1'
#
loop_
_entity.id
_entity.type
_entity.pdbx_description
1 polymer ?
#
loop_
_entity_poly.entity_id
_entity_poly.type
_entity_poly.pdbx_seq_one_letter_code
_entity_poly.pdbx_strand_id
1 'polypeptide(L)'
;MPSTVLIAIDASPAAAALLTLARRYCRPDEHELHVLLAIDTTFTVHDQPAPYTAEELEEYPAACEEQHLGESAVADAVRVLQKAGFASQGAMVAGQPVEVIVGQAQELGCELIIMGHRHLSRLGRLLDPSISAKVIDRVEVPVLVGVAG
;
A
#
# COMPACT_ATOMS: atom_id res chain seq x y z
N MET A 1 -2.18 4.86 -23.99
CA MET A 1 -1.89 5.31 -22.61
C MET A 1 -1.89 4.11 -21.67
N PRO A 2 -0.92 4.02 -20.78
CA PRO A 2 -0.89 2.90 -19.85
C PRO A 2 -2.07 2.95 -18.88
N SER A 3 -2.57 1.79 -18.56
CA SER A 3 -3.63 1.65 -17.56
C SER A 3 -3.02 1.63 -16.16
N THR A 4 -3.72 2.18 -15.20
CA THR A 4 -3.26 2.24 -13.82
C THR A 4 -3.65 0.98 -13.06
N VAL A 5 -2.72 0.42 -12.34
CA VAL A 5 -2.93 -0.71 -11.42
C VAL A 5 -2.56 -0.26 -10.01
N LEU A 6 -3.45 -0.48 -9.06
CA LEU A 6 -3.23 -0.13 -7.67
C LEU A 6 -2.75 -1.36 -6.90
N ILE A 7 -1.62 -1.23 -6.22
CA ILE A 7 -1.08 -2.30 -5.38
C ILE A 7 -1.14 -1.83 -3.94
N ALA A 8 -2.02 -2.44 -3.16
CA ALA A 8 -2.17 -2.12 -1.74
C ALA A 8 -1.26 -3.04 -0.92
N ILE A 9 -0.26 -2.45 -0.29
CA ILE A 9 0.70 -3.18 0.54
C ILE A 9 0.51 -2.82 2.02
N ASP A 10 1.13 -3.62 2.86
CA ASP A 10 1.38 -3.27 4.26
C ASP A 10 2.89 -3.26 4.48
N ALA A 11 3.32 -2.96 5.70
CA ALA A 11 4.74 -2.91 6.02
C ALA A 11 5.32 -4.29 6.36
N SER A 12 4.58 -5.37 6.07
CA SER A 12 5.03 -6.73 6.36
C SER A 12 5.86 -7.30 5.20
N PRO A 13 6.63 -8.37 5.46
CA PRO A 13 7.36 -9.06 4.39
C PRO A 13 6.48 -9.61 3.26
N ALA A 14 5.17 -9.76 3.50
CA ALA A 14 4.24 -10.25 2.48
C ALA A 14 4.10 -9.30 1.29
N ALA A 15 4.51 -8.03 1.44
CA ALA A 15 4.50 -7.08 0.34
C ALA A 15 5.34 -7.58 -0.86
N ALA A 16 6.43 -8.27 -0.61
CA ALA A 16 7.28 -8.81 -1.69
C ALA A 16 6.50 -9.77 -2.59
N ALA A 17 5.62 -10.58 -2.02
CA ALA A 17 4.79 -11.50 -2.80
C ALA A 17 3.82 -10.74 -3.71
N LEU A 18 3.28 -9.61 -3.25
CA LEU A 18 2.38 -8.78 -4.05
C LEU A 18 3.12 -8.15 -5.22
N LEU A 19 4.35 -7.71 -5.03
CA LEU A 19 5.17 -7.17 -6.11
C LEU A 19 5.48 -8.25 -7.15
N THR A 20 5.70 -9.47 -6.73
CA THR A 20 5.90 -10.61 -7.62
C THR A 20 4.65 -10.87 -8.45
N LEU A 21 3.46 -10.81 -7.83
CA LEU A 21 2.19 -10.95 -8.56
C LEU A 21 2.01 -9.84 -9.57
N ALA A 22 2.33 -8.60 -9.20
CA ALA A 22 2.22 -7.47 -10.12
C ALA A 22 3.12 -7.67 -11.34
N ARG A 23 4.34 -8.11 -11.13
CA ARG A 23 5.29 -8.36 -12.22
C ARG A 23 4.85 -9.51 -13.12
N ARG A 24 4.12 -10.47 -12.57
CA ARG A 24 3.62 -11.63 -13.31
C ARG A 24 2.43 -11.29 -14.19
N TYR A 25 1.53 -10.45 -13.72
CA TYR A 25 0.25 -10.18 -14.39
C TYR A 25 0.18 -8.82 -15.08
N CYS A 26 1.15 -7.96 -14.87
CA CYS A 26 1.21 -6.65 -15.50
C CYS A 26 2.39 -6.55 -16.45
N ARG A 27 2.28 -5.64 -17.41
CA ARG A 27 3.33 -5.40 -18.41
C ARG A 27 3.81 -3.96 -18.35
N PRO A 28 5.13 -3.73 -18.36
CA PRO A 28 5.67 -2.37 -18.27
C PRO A 28 5.20 -1.41 -19.36
N ASP A 29 4.91 -1.93 -20.55
CA ASP A 29 4.44 -1.12 -21.67
C ASP A 29 2.95 -0.83 -21.65
N GLU A 30 2.19 -1.55 -20.82
CA GLU A 30 0.74 -1.41 -20.76
C GLU A 30 0.22 -0.89 -19.43
N HIS A 31 1.02 -0.97 -18.36
CA HIS A 31 0.56 -0.68 -17.01
C HIS A 31 1.48 0.28 -16.28
N GLU A 32 0.87 1.22 -15.59
CA GLU A 32 1.53 2.08 -14.61
C GLU A 32 1.11 1.59 -13.23
N LEU A 33 2.08 1.38 -12.34
CA LEU A 33 1.81 0.78 -11.05
C LEU A 33 1.86 1.82 -9.94
N HIS A 34 0.81 1.86 -9.13
CA HIS A 34 0.72 2.75 -7.97
C HIS A 34 0.71 1.91 -6.70
N VAL A 35 1.75 2.08 -5.88
CA VAL A 35 1.88 1.40 -4.60
C VAL A 35 1.22 2.25 -3.53
N LEU A 36 0.32 1.64 -2.76
CA LEU A 36 -0.43 2.33 -1.71
C LEU A 36 -0.24 1.61 -0.39
N LEU A 37 0.08 2.37 0.64
CA LEU A 37 0.06 1.90 2.02
C LEU A 37 -0.94 2.75 2.79
N ALA A 38 -1.94 2.10 3.39
CA ALA A 38 -2.85 2.76 4.32
C ALA A 38 -2.26 2.65 5.72
N ILE A 39 -2.16 3.77 6.42
CA ILE A 39 -1.65 3.80 7.78
C ILE A 39 -2.78 4.20 8.72
N ASP A 40 -2.90 3.50 9.84
CA ASP A 40 -3.91 3.80 10.83
C ASP A 40 -3.67 5.20 11.41
N THR A 41 -4.72 6.01 11.46
CA THR A 41 -4.63 7.37 11.99
C THR A 41 -4.16 7.44 13.43
N THR A 42 -4.35 6.37 14.20
CA THR A 42 -3.85 6.29 15.57
C THR A 42 -2.33 6.40 15.62
N PHE A 43 -1.64 5.99 14.56
CA PHE A 43 -0.19 6.00 14.47
C PHE A 43 0.36 7.10 13.58
N THR A 44 -0.47 8.00 13.10
CA THR A 44 -0.04 9.06 12.19
C THR A 44 0.25 10.33 12.97
N VAL A 45 1.47 10.84 12.86
CA VAL A 45 1.86 12.12 13.45
C VAL A 45 1.64 13.24 12.44
N HIS A 46 1.88 12.97 11.16
CA HIS A 46 1.70 13.91 10.06
C HIS A 46 0.81 13.30 8.99
N ASP A 47 0.03 14.14 8.34
CA ASP A 47 -0.80 13.73 7.20
C ASP A 47 0.04 13.37 5.97
N GLN A 48 1.25 13.89 5.89
CA GLN A 48 2.17 13.63 4.77
C GLN A 48 3.54 13.23 5.30
N PRO A 49 4.31 12.46 4.53
CA PRO A 49 5.67 12.12 4.93
C PRO A 49 6.52 13.37 5.13
N ALA A 50 7.11 13.49 6.30
CA ALA A 50 7.98 14.61 6.66
C ALA A 50 8.95 14.16 7.74
N PRO A 51 10.13 14.74 7.80
CA PRO A 51 11.04 14.46 8.90
C PRO A 51 10.39 14.84 10.22
N TYR A 52 10.59 14.00 11.22
CA TYR A 52 10.08 14.28 12.55
C TYR A 52 11.00 15.23 13.30
N THR A 53 10.42 16.11 14.11
CA THR A 53 11.20 16.91 15.04
C THR A 53 11.68 16.03 16.19
N ALA A 54 12.73 16.47 16.89
CA ALA A 54 13.23 15.74 18.05
C ALA A 54 12.16 15.62 19.14
N GLU A 55 11.33 16.64 19.29
CA GLU A 55 10.23 16.65 20.25
C GLU A 55 9.17 15.60 19.90
N GLU A 56 8.82 15.48 18.63
CA GLU A 56 7.85 14.50 18.17
C GLU A 56 8.36 13.08 18.36
N LEU A 57 9.63 12.82 18.09
CA LEU A 57 10.24 11.52 18.29
C LEU A 57 10.25 11.12 19.77
N GLU A 58 10.42 12.08 20.66
CA GLU A 58 10.39 11.83 22.10
C GLU A 58 8.98 11.56 22.61
N GLU A 59 7.99 12.31 22.09
CA GLU A 59 6.59 12.21 22.53
C GLU A 59 5.82 11.05 21.90
N TYR A 60 6.12 10.73 20.63
CA TYR A 60 5.40 9.72 19.86
C TYR A 60 6.34 8.72 19.16
N PRO A 61 7.21 8.04 19.90
CA PRO A 61 8.21 7.18 19.26
C PRO A 61 7.61 6.03 18.45
N ALA A 62 6.53 5.41 18.94
CA ALA A 62 5.90 4.28 18.24
C ALA A 62 5.22 4.73 16.96
N ALA A 63 4.53 5.89 16.99
CA ALA A 63 3.85 6.43 15.82
C ALA A 63 4.86 6.85 14.74
N CYS A 64 5.94 7.49 15.15
CA CYS A 64 7.00 7.91 14.22
C CYS A 64 7.68 6.71 13.58
N GLU A 65 7.92 5.64 14.33
CA GLU A 65 8.53 4.43 13.83
C GLU A 65 7.63 3.71 12.83
N GLU A 66 6.33 3.61 13.13
CA GLU A 66 5.36 2.98 12.24
C GLU A 66 5.29 3.73 10.89
N GLN A 67 5.21 5.05 10.95
CA GLN A 67 5.16 5.88 9.75
C GLN A 67 6.45 5.78 8.95
N HIS A 68 7.59 5.82 9.62
CA HIS A 68 8.90 5.72 8.97
C HIS A 68 9.07 4.39 8.24
N LEU A 69 8.64 3.29 8.85
CA LEU A 69 8.70 1.97 8.22
C LEU A 69 7.74 1.86 7.04
N GLY A 70 6.57 2.49 7.14
CA GLY A 70 5.62 2.57 6.03
C GLY A 70 6.21 3.30 4.84
N GLU A 71 6.85 4.45 5.08
CA GLU A 71 7.51 5.22 4.03
C GLU A 71 8.61 4.41 3.34
N SER A 72 9.42 3.70 4.13
CA SER A 72 10.48 2.85 3.61
C SER A 72 9.93 1.70 2.79
N ALA A 73 8.84 1.08 3.25
CA ALA A 73 8.19 -0.02 2.54
C ALA A 73 7.68 0.43 1.17
N VAL A 74 7.04 1.60 1.11
CA VAL A 74 6.54 2.17 -0.16
C VAL A 74 7.70 2.49 -1.09
N ALA A 75 8.74 3.15 -0.58
CA ALA A 75 9.90 3.52 -1.39
C ALA A 75 10.62 2.29 -1.96
N ASP A 76 10.77 1.25 -1.16
CA ASP A 76 11.42 0.01 -1.59
C ASP A 76 10.58 -0.70 -2.66
N ALA A 77 9.26 -0.74 -2.49
CA ALA A 77 8.35 -1.34 -3.45
C ALA A 77 8.42 -0.62 -4.80
N VAL A 78 8.36 0.69 -4.79
CA VAL A 78 8.47 1.51 -6.00
C VAL A 78 9.80 1.25 -6.70
N ARG A 79 10.88 1.18 -5.95
CA ARG A 79 12.21 0.94 -6.51
C ARG A 79 12.29 -0.43 -7.18
N VAL A 80 11.73 -1.46 -6.57
CA VAL A 80 11.70 -2.82 -7.16
C VAL A 80 10.95 -2.81 -8.49
N LEU A 81 9.80 -2.14 -8.54
CA LEU A 81 8.99 -2.08 -9.76
C LEU A 81 9.66 -1.24 -10.84
N GLN A 82 10.30 -0.14 -10.49
CA GLN A 82 11.04 0.67 -11.44
C GLN A 82 12.21 -0.10 -12.06
N LYS A 83 12.91 -0.90 -11.25
CA LYS A 83 13.98 -1.77 -11.76
C LYS A 83 13.46 -2.85 -12.69
N ALA A 84 12.20 -3.25 -12.53
CA ALA A 84 11.56 -4.21 -13.42
C ALA A 84 11.03 -3.56 -14.71
N GLY A 85 11.20 -2.25 -14.87
CA GLY A 85 10.83 -1.51 -16.06
C GLY A 85 9.48 -0.81 -16.01
N PHE A 86 8.78 -0.85 -14.87
CA PHE A 86 7.48 -0.22 -14.74
C PHE A 86 7.58 1.26 -14.38
N ALA A 87 6.74 2.08 -14.99
CA ALA A 87 6.45 3.40 -14.44
C ALA A 87 5.71 3.17 -13.12
N SER A 88 6.25 3.66 -12.03
CA SER A 88 5.73 3.35 -10.71
C SER A 88 5.82 4.56 -9.78
N GLN A 89 4.78 4.73 -8.98
CA GLN A 89 4.67 5.76 -7.96
C GLN A 89 4.16 5.13 -6.68
N GLY A 90 4.33 5.82 -5.57
CA GLY A 90 3.85 5.32 -4.30
C GLY A 90 3.29 6.43 -3.43
N ALA A 91 2.37 6.06 -2.55
CA ALA A 91 1.80 6.96 -1.57
C ALA A 91 1.49 6.22 -0.27
N MET A 92 1.65 6.93 0.84
CA MET A 92 1.20 6.47 2.13
C MET A 92 0.08 7.40 2.56
N VAL A 93 -1.09 6.84 2.86
CA VAL A 93 -2.29 7.62 3.16
C VAL A 93 -2.84 7.22 4.52
N ALA A 94 -3.11 8.19 5.36
CA ALA A 94 -3.70 7.95 6.67
C ALA A 94 -5.19 7.67 6.54
N GLY A 95 -5.66 6.68 7.25
CA GLY A 95 -7.09 6.35 7.30
C GLY A 95 -7.35 4.87 7.46
N GLN A 96 -8.62 4.51 7.44
CA GLN A 96 -9.05 3.12 7.49
C GLN A 96 -8.68 2.43 6.16
N PRO A 97 -8.06 1.24 6.20
CA PRO A 97 -7.56 0.59 4.99
C PRO A 97 -8.58 0.46 3.87
N VAL A 98 -9.78 0.00 4.17
CA VAL A 98 -10.83 -0.16 3.14
C VAL A 98 -11.18 1.17 2.50
N GLU A 99 -11.38 2.21 3.31
CA GLU A 99 -11.73 3.54 2.81
C GLU A 99 -10.62 4.13 1.95
N VAL A 100 -9.38 3.96 2.39
CA VAL A 100 -8.20 4.47 1.67
C VAL A 100 -8.06 3.76 0.32
N ILE A 101 -8.16 2.44 0.29
CA ILE A 101 -8.01 1.66 -0.94
C ILE A 101 -9.11 2.01 -1.94
N VAL A 102 -10.37 2.02 -1.49
CA VAL A 102 -11.51 2.33 -2.36
C VAL A 102 -11.41 3.75 -2.89
N GLY A 103 -11.09 4.70 -2.03
CA GLY A 103 -10.94 6.10 -2.42
C GLY A 103 -9.83 6.31 -3.44
N GLN A 104 -8.68 5.70 -3.21
CA GLN A 104 -7.54 5.80 -4.14
C GLN A 104 -7.84 5.13 -5.48
N ALA A 105 -8.52 3.99 -5.45
CA ALA A 105 -8.90 3.30 -6.68
C ALA A 105 -9.80 4.18 -7.56
N GLN A 106 -10.76 4.86 -6.96
CA GLN A 106 -11.64 5.78 -7.66
C GLN A 106 -10.90 7.01 -8.17
N GLU A 107 -10.07 7.60 -7.33
CA GLU A 107 -9.32 8.80 -7.68
C GLU A 107 -8.34 8.56 -8.84
N LEU A 108 -7.67 7.42 -8.83
CA LEU A 108 -6.72 7.04 -9.87
C LEU A 108 -7.39 6.48 -11.12
N GLY A 109 -8.65 6.08 -11.04
CA GLY A 109 -9.32 5.40 -12.15
C GLY A 109 -8.62 4.10 -12.52
N CYS A 110 -8.16 3.33 -11.54
CA CYS A 110 -7.40 2.12 -11.82
C CYS A 110 -8.27 1.03 -12.43
N GLU A 111 -7.65 0.14 -13.21
CA GLU A 111 -8.35 -0.97 -13.85
C GLU A 111 -8.21 -2.29 -13.09
N LEU A 112 -7.33 -2.33 -12.10
CA LEU A 112 -7.05 -3.53 -11.33
C LEU A 112 -6.50 -3.13 -9.97
N ILE A 113 -6.91 -3.84 -8.94
CA ILE A 113 -6.34 -3.72 -7.59
C ILE A 113 -5.63 -5.03 -7.26
N ILE A 114 -4.41 -4.95 -6.78
CA ILE A 114 -3.66 -6.09 -6.27
C ILE A 114 -3.48 -5.89 -4.77
N MET A 115 -3.87 -6.85 -3.97
CA MET A 115 -3.76 -6.75 -2.52
C MET A 115 -3.60 -8.12 -1.88
N GLY A 116 -3.18 -8.13 -0.64
CA GLY A 116 -3.00 -9.36 0.11
C GLY A 116 -4.30 -9.84 0.74
N HIS A 117 -4.29 -11.11 1.12
CA HIS A 117 -5.42 -11.72 1.81
C HIS A 117 -5.48 -11.28 3.28
N ARG A 118 -4.32 -11.04 3.88
CA ARG A 118 -4.23 -10.62 5.28
C ARG A 118 -3.37 -9.36 5.37
N HIS A 119 -3.79 -8.44 6.22
CA HIS A 119 -3.04 -7.23 6.52
C HIS A 119 -2.57 -7.27 7.97
N LEU A 120 -1.29 -7.01 8.16
CA LEU A 120 -0.70 -6.93 9.48
C LEU A 120 -0.14 -5.53 9.70
N SER A 121 -0.26 -5.04 10.93
CA SER A 121 0.49 -3.85 11.31
C SER A 121 1.96 -4.23 11.52
N ARG A 122 2.80 -3.22 11.64
CA ARG A 122 4.22 -3.42 11.96
C ARG A 122 4.41 -4.22 13.26
N LEU A 123 3.49 -4.08 14.21
CA LEU A 123 3.56 -4.78 15.49
C LEU A 123 3.11 -6.24 15.39
N GLY A 124 2.85 -6.74 14.18
CA GLY A 124 2.44 -8.11 13.96
C GLY A 124 0.97 -8.37 14.25
N ARG A 125 0.19 -7.33 14.53
CA ARG A 125 -1.24 -7.50 14.78
C ARG A 125 -2.01 -7.61 13.48
N LEU A 126 -2.92 -8.56 13.40
CA LEU A 126 -3.83 -8.70 12.29
C LEU A 126 -4.85 -7.55 12.37
N LEU A 127 -4.80 -6.65 11.37
CA LEU A 127 -5.68 -5.48 11.38
C LEU A 127 -7.13 -5.87 11.12
N ASP A 128 -7.39 -6.55 10.02
CA ASP A 128 -8.74 -7.04 9.71
C ASP A 128 -8.59 -8.07 8.59
N PRO A 129 -8.89 -9.35 8.87
CA PRO A 129 -8.75 -10.39 7.86
C PRO A 129 -9.76 -10.26 6.72
N SER A 130 -10.78 -9.40 6.86
CA SER A 130 -11.81 -9.22 5.84
C SER A 130 -11.61 -7.97 4.98
N ILE A 131 -10.45 -7.30 5.06
CA ILE A 131 -10.22 -6.07 4.28
C ILE A 131 -10.41 -6.34 2.79
N SER A 132 -9.82 -7.42 2.25
CA SER A 132 -9.97 -7.74 0.83
C SER A 132 -11.43 -7.97 0.46
N ALA A 133 -12.17 -8.68 1.28
CA ALA A 133 -13.60 -8.92 1.02
C ALA A 133 -14.39 -7.61 0.99
N LYS A 134 -14.10 -6.71 1.92
CA LYS A 134 -14.78 -5.41 1.97
C LYS A 134 -14.43 -4.53 0.78
N VAL A 135 -13.19 -4.58 0.32
CA VAL A 135 -12.77 -3.86 -0.89
C VAL A 135 -13.50 -4.43 -2.12
N ILE A 136 -13.53 -5.75 -2.27
CA ILE A 136 -14.22 -6.41 -3.38
C ILE A 136 -15.69 -6.00 -3.44
N ASP A 137 -16.34 -5.88 -2.31
CA ASP A 137 -17.75 -5.49 -2.26
C ASP A 137 -18.01 -4.05 -2.68
N ARG A 138 -17.00 -3.18 -2.66
CA ARG A 138 -17.17 -1.75 -2.87
C ARG A 138 -16.59 -1.21 -4.17
N VAL A 139 -15.77 -1.99 -4.85
CA VAL A 139 -15.13 -1.54 -6.11
C VAL A 139 -15.80 -2.21 -7.30
N GLU A 140 -15.70 -1.56 -8.46
CA GLU A 140 -16.22 -2.09 -9.72
C GLU A 140 -15.13 -2.67 -10.60
N VAL A 141 -13.90 -2.65 -10.14
CA VAL A 141 -12.75 -3.18 -10.89
C VAL A 141 -12.34 -4.55 -10.35
N PRO A 142 -11.67 -5.37 -11.15
CA PRO A 142 -11.14 -6.65 -10.68
C PRO A 142 -10.15 -6.46 -9.53
N VAL A 143 -10.15 -7.43 -8.61
CA VAL A 143 -9.21 -7.45 -7.49
C VAL A 143 -8.46 -8.78 -7.53
N LEU A 144 -7.15 -8.69 -7.64
CA LEU A 144 -6.27 -9.86 -7.55
C LEU A 144 -5.77 -9.98 -6.12
N VAL A 145 -6.18 -11.03 -5.44
CA VAL A 145 -5.84 -11.25 -4.04
C VAL A 145 -4.71 -12.27 -3.94
N GLY A 146 -3.59 -11.85 -3.35
CA GLY A 146 -2.47 -12.73 -3.10
C GLY A 146 -2.71 -13.57 -1.85
N VAL A 147 -2.55 -14.87 -1.96
CA VAL A 147 -2.74 -15.82 -0.86
C VAL A 147 -1.42 -16.35 -0.31
N ALA A 148 -0.37 -15.58 -0.46
CA ALA A 148 0.93 -15.96 0.07
C ALA A 148 0.86 -15.99 1.60
N GLY A 149 1.17 -17.10 2.16
CA GLY A 149 1.23 -17.28 3.60
C GLY A 149 2.44 -16.63 4.22
#